data_a689fe87e86ab50853d8ad96b1c90bc9
#
_entry.id   a689fe87e86ab50853d8ad96b1c90bc9
#
_cell.length_a   1.000
_cell.length_b   1.000
_cell.length_c   1.000
_cell.angle_alpha   90.00
_cell.angle_beta   90.00
_cell.angle_gamma   90.00
#
_symmetry.space_group_name_H-M   'P 1'
#
loop_
_entity.id
_entity.type
_entity.pdbx_description
1 polymer ?
#
loop_
_entity_poly.entity_id
_entity_poly.type
_entity_poly.pdbx_seq_one_letter_code
_entity_poly.pdbx_strand_id
1 'polypeptide(L)'
;MKKLNLMVLLAALGLAGCEQPADPAQQVHAGQAVYEENCASCHAERMARTPHAALLRQMTADNIYRALTEGMMQEQSSHLSTKDKEAVSEYLSGMKIGETTEGAGIPQCKETFFSSARKPVSKDWGINAERTRYQDGPLNGFPDDKLETLEIDWVIALPNTIQMRSQPAFAGGFMYMGSQDGTVYALDHRTGCQHWTFQATAEVRTSFAITTWPLGELDKEPVLIFGDHVGYVYGLDARSGELIWKVRPHDHPHAKVTGSPRIMEDKVIVPFASHEDQSAANPDYPCCTFRGALAALDTKTGETVWMSYTIPEESTLQGHSSVGTEQYGPAGATIWNTPSMDFKRRQIYVGTSNNYANPDSGTSDSVLAFDMDTGALNWVYRGTVNDRWNVACMAGIRGPNCPEPEGPDFDMGAGTMLVTDKNGKDIVIAGQKSSDAHGIDPDTGEGIWRHTLGRGGIQGGIHFGMAAHDGVAYIPVSDMIYDGDAATYEREPRPGLFALDAASGQEIWAWEPTEDTCMGREGCDPGIAAPPTVIGDYVMTNGLDGWVRIHRRQDGVVVWSLDTTQPMEGINGVVGQGGSMNGAGPIATVNRVYIMSGYAFAGHMPGNLLISLIRSDHKDD
;
A
#
# COMPACT_ATOMS: atom_id res chain seq x y z
N MET A 1 64.01 63.75 -6.94
CA MET A 1 65.45 63.36 -6.95
C MET A 1 65.59 61.99 -6.33
N LYS A 2 66.37 61.14 -6.96
CA LYS A 2 66.73 59.74 -6.70
C LYS A 2 65.76 58.68 -7.28
N LYS A 3 66.14 58.22 -8.44
CA LYS A 3 65.72 56.96 -9.10
C LYS A 3 66.37 55.80 -8.33
N LEU A 4 65.57 54.75 -8.14
CA LEU A 4 66.13 53.46 -7.70
C LEU A 4 65.65 52.37 -8.69
N ASN A 5 66.63 51.80 -9.39
CA ASN A 5 66.43 50.68 -10.30
C ASN A 5 66.16 49.40 -9.48
N LEU A 6 65.14 48.65 -9.90
CA LEU A 6 64.97 47.30 -9.40
C LEU A 6 65.10 46.31 -10.55
N MET A 7 66.06 45.43 -10.42
CA MET A 7 66.38 44.33 -11.33
C MET A 7 65.29 43.28 -11.33
N VAL A 8 64.85 42.91 -12.51
CA VAL A 8 63.89 41.78 -12.71
C VAL A 8 64.68 40.50 -12.78
N LEU A 9 64.48 39.60 -11.83
CA LEU A 9 64.97 38.21 -11.89
C LEU A 9 63.81 37.39 -12.46
N LEU A 10 63.95 36.82 -13.66
CA LEU A 10 63.05 35.81 -14.21
C LEU A 10 63.37 34.45 -13.56
N ALA A 11 62.48 33.95 -12.75
CA ALA A 11 62.47 32.56 -12.33
C ALA A 11 61.42 31.80 -13.21
N ALA A 12 61.87 30.85 -14.01
CA ALA A 12 61.03 29.93 -14.75
C ALA A 12 60.45 28.91 -13.75
N LEU A 13 59.16 29.03 -13.43
CA LEU A 13 58.37 28.02 -12.74
C LEU A 13 57.69 27.15 -13.78
N GLY A 14 58.00 25.86 -13.79
CA GLY A 14 57.34 24.84 -14.59
C GLY A 14 55.86 24.75 -14.24
N LEU A 15 55.01 24.83 -15.24
CA LEU A 15 53.61 24.51 -15.15
C LEU A 15 53.45 22.98 -14.95
N ALA A 16 53.31 22.56 -13.69
CA ALA A 16 52.69 21.28 -13.40
C ALA A 16 51.18 21.48 -13.59
N GLY A 17 50.61 20.86 -14.61
CA GLY A 17 49.16 20.84 -14.82
C GLY A 17 48.48 20.17 -13.63
N CYS A 18 47.69 20.94 -12.89
CA CYS A 18 46.68 20.38 -12.01
C CYS A 18 45.57 19.85 -12.93
N GLU A 19 45.50 18.54 -13.14
CA GLU A 19 44.28 17.90 -13.55
C GLU A 19 43.24 18.19 -12.48
N GLN A 20 42.23 18.95 -12.82
CA GLN A 20 41.02 19.08 -12.01
C GLN A 20 40.38 17.68 -11.90
N PRO A 21 40.03 17.22 -10.69
CA PRO A 21 39.23 16.00 -10.58
C PRO A 21 37.94 16.22 -11.36
N ALA A 22 37.60 15.28 -12.24
CA ALA A 22 36.36 15.27 -12.98
C ALA A 22 35.20 15.37 -12.00
N ASP A 23 34.24 16.25 -12.32
CA ASP A 23 33.00 16.45 -11.59
C ASP A 23 32.27 15.09 -11.44
N PRO A 24 31.93 14.61 -10.24
CA PRO A 24 31.23 13.32 -10.06
C PRO A 24 29.84 13.28 -10.70
N ALA A 25 29.32 14.39 -11.18
CA ALA A 25 27.95 14.54 -11.72
C ALA A 25 27.75 14.07 -13.17
N GLN A 26 28.72 13.42 -13.83
CA GLN A 26 28.60 12.98 -15.23
C GLN A 26 29.17 11.58 -15.57
N GLN A 27 29.11 10.64 -14.65
CA GLN A 27 29.23 9.24 -15.05
C GLN A 27 27.86 8.72 -15.46
N VAL A 28 27.58 8.71 -16.77
CA VAL A 28 26.40 8.05 -17.34
C VAL A 28 26.44 6.58 -16.91
N HIS A 29 25.42 6.13 -16.19
CA HIS A 29 25.34 4.74 -15.73
C HIS A 29 25.33 3.80 -16.94
N ALA A 30 26.14 2.73 -16.94
CA ALA A 30 26.25 1.81 -18.07
C ALA A 30 24.88 1.23 -18.50
N GLY A 31 23.96 1.01 -17.56
CA GLY A 31 22.61 0.55 -17.80
C GLY A 31 21.69 1.56 -18.47
N GLN A 32 22.01 2.85 -18.45
CA GLN A 32 21.23 3.88 -19.12
C GLN A 32 21.21 3.67 -20.63
N ALA A 33 22.36 3.46 -21.24
CA ALA A 33 22.46 3.20 -22.67
C ALA A 33 21.70 1.93 -23.06
N VAL A 34 21.82 0.86 -22.25
CA VAL A 34 21.08 -0.39 -22.46
C VAL A 34 19.56 -0.14 -22.40
N TYR A 35 19.10 0.66 -21.44
CA TYR A 35 17.69 1.02 -21.32
C TYR A 35 17.20 1.82 -22.52
N GLU A 36 17.91 2.87 -22.91
CA GLU A 36 17.54 3.75 -24.02
C GLU A 36 17.48 3.00 -25.37
N GLU A 37 18.41 2.07 -25.60
CA GLU A 37 18.48 1.31 -26.85
C GLU A 37 17.47 0.15 -26.94
N ASN A 38 17.15 -0.51 -25.81
CA ASN A 38 16.43 -1.79 -25.84
C ASN A 38 15.09 -1.78 -25.09
N CYS A 39 14.87 -0.84 -24.19
CA CYS A 39 13.73 -0.85 -23.26
C CYS A 39 12.82 0.37 -23.41
N ALA A 40 13.42 1.56 -23.67
CA ALA A 40 12.71 2.83 -23.68
C ALA A 40 11.58 2.89 -24.70
N SER A 41 11.73 2.25 -25.86
CA SER A 41 10.69 2.20 -26.90
C SER A 41 9.35 1.61 -26.39
N CYS A 42 9.41 0.76 -25.37
CA CYS A 42 8.23 0.17 -24.74
C CYS A 42 7.94 0.81 -23.36
N HIS A 43 8.97 1.05 -22.55
CA HIS A 43 8.82 1.49 -21.15
C HIS A 43 8.86 3.01 -20.95
N ALA A 44 9.29 3.78 -21.94
CA ALA A 44 9.18 5.24 -21.96
C ALA A 44 8.14 5.75 -22.98
N GLU A 45 7.73 4.91 -23.94
CA GLU A 45 6.84 5.28 -25.03
C GLU A 45 5.69 4.28 -25.22
N ARG A 46 4.48 4.81 -25.38
CA ARG A 46 3.29 4.36 -26.14
C ARG A 46 2.72 2.93 -26.03
N MET A 47 3.26 1.99 -25.31
CA MET A 47 2.65 0.66 -25.23
C MET A 47 1.76 0.50 -24.01
N ALA A 48 0.44 0.41 -24.22
CA ALA A 48 -0.61 0.38 -23.21
C ALA A 48 -0.53 -0.75 -22.16
N ARG A 49 0.43 -1.67 -22.25
CA ARG A 49 0.61 -2.79 -21.31
C ARG A 49 1.97 -2.81 -20.63
N THR A 50 2.77 -1.78 -20.84
CA THR A 50 4.16 -1.77 -20.38
C THR A 50 4.29 -0.81 -19.19
N PRO A 51 4.78 -1.25 -18.01
CA PRO A 51 4.98 -0.36 -16.88
C PRO A 51 6.01 0.72 -17.25
N HIS A 52 5.66 1.98 -16.96
CA HIS A 52 6.56 3.11 -17.17
C HIS A 52 7.83 2.96 -16.32
N ALA A 53 8.96 3.55 -16.76
CA ALA A 53 10.24 3.48 -16.04
C ALA A 53 10.14 3.92 -14.57
N ALA A 54 9.26 4.87 -14.24
CA ALA A 54 9.01 5.29 -12.87
C ALA A 54 8.44 4.16 -11.98
N LEU A 55 7.71 3.19 -12.56
CA LEU A 55 7.25 2.00 -11.85
C LEU A 55 8.36 0.98 -11.66
N LEU A 56 9.21 0.81 -12.68
CA LEU A 56 10.37 -0.08 -12.60
C LEU A 56 11.34 0.37 -11.53
N ARG A 57 11.46 1.68 -11.28
CA ARG A 57 12.27 2.26 -10.18
C ARG A 57 11.78 1.89 -8.78
N GLN A 58 10.57 1.38 -8.64
CA GLN A 58 10.02 0.89 -7.37
C GLN A 58 10.32 -0.59 -7.12
N MET A 59 10.99 -1.25 -8.06
CA MET A 59 11.41 -2.65 -7.96
C MET A 59 12.87 -2.75 -7.53
N THR A 60 13.25 -3.87 -6.92
CA THR A 60 14.66 -4.17 -6.65
C THR A 60 15.41 -4.53 -7.93
N ALA A 61 16.74 -4.37 -7.96
CA ALA A 61 17.56 -4.79 -9.09
C ALA A 61 17.34 -6.29 -9.42
N ASP A 62 17.28 -7.11 -8.38
CA ASP A 62 17.09 -8.56 -8.51
C ASP A 62 15.73 -8.91 -9.13
N ASN A 63 14.67 -8.19 -8.76
CA ASN A 63 13.33 -8.40 -9.34
C ASN A 63 13.27 -8.00 -10.82
N ILE A 64 13.93 -6.88 -11.20
CA ILE A 64 14.04 -6.49 -12.60
C ILE A 64 14.88 -7.53 -13.36
N TYR A 65 16.02 -7.94 -12.82
CA TYR A 65 16.88 -8.95 -13.43
C TYR A 65 16.16 -10.28 -13.63
N ARG A 66 15.40 -10.74 -12.63
CA ARG A 66 14.57 -11.96 -12.75
C ARG A 66 13.50 -11.81 -13.84
N ALA A 67 12.84 -10.65 -13.93
CA ALA A 67 11.90 -10.40 -15.03
C ALA A 67 12.54 -10.53 -16.41
N LEU A 68 13.82 -10.15 -16.56
CA LEU A 68 14.60 -10.24 -17.78
C LEU A 68 15.18 -11.64 -18.07
N THR A 69 15.32 -12.51 -17.06
CA THR A 69 15.97 -13.82 -17.19
C THR A 69 14.99 -14.98 -17.19
N GLU A 70 13.97 -14.92 -16.36
CA GLU A 70 13.03 -16.03 -16.08
C GLU A 70 11.56 -15.59 -16.17
N GLY A 71 11.30 -14.26 -16.19
CA GLY A 71 9.98 -13.68 -16.11
C GLY A 71 9.43 -13.16 -17.43
N MET A 72 8.49 -12.21 -17.32
CA MET A 72 7.68 -11.69 -18.44
C MET A 72 8.49 -11.03 -19.56
N MET A 73 9.72 -10.57 -19.29
CA MET A 73 10.59 -9.88 -20.24
C MET A 73 11.70 -10.77 -20.81
N GLN A 74 11.68 -12.08 -20.50
CA GLN A 74 12.73 -13.02 -20.95
C GLN A 74 12.89 -13.06 -22.46
N GLU A 75 11.80 -13.10 -23.20
CA GLU A 75 11.82 -13.15 -24.65
C GLU A 75 12.39 -11.85 -25.26
N GLN A 76 11.89 -10.68 -24.77
CA GLN A 76 12.30 -9.35 -25.23
C GLN A 76 13.77 -9.05 -24.93
N SER A 77 14.29 -9.59 -23.85
CA SER A 77 15.68 -9.39 -23.40
C SER A 77 16.63 -10.54 -23.84
N SER A 78 16.16 -11.50 -24.63
CA SER A 78 16.93 -12.70 -25.02
C SER A 78 18.25 -12.40 -25.75
N HIS A 79 18.32 -11.27 -26.44
CA HIS A 79 19.52 -10.80 -27.16
C HIS A 79 20.54 -10.06 -26.27
N LEU A 80 20.17 -9.68 -25.03
CA LEU A 80 21.04 -8.98 -24.11
C LEU A 80 21.98 -9.94 -23.39
N SER A 81 23.23 -9.51 -23.18
CA SER A 81 24.17 -10.24 -22.34
C SER A 81 23.77 -10.19 -20.86
N THR A 82 24.27 -11.13 -20.06
CA THR A 82 24.08 -11.12 -18.60
C THR A 82 24.49 -9.78 -17.99
N LYS A 83 25.65 -9.23 -18.42
CA LYS A 83 26.15 -7.94 -17.95
C LYS A 83 25.23 -6.77 -18.30
N ASP A 84 24.61 -6.78 -19.49
CA ASP A 84 23.66 -5.73 -19.88
C ASP A 84 22.38 -5.83 -19.07
N LYS A 85 21.88 -7.05 -18.81
CA LYS A 85 20.72 -7.28 -17.94
C LYS A 85 20.97 -6.81 -16.51
N GLU A 86 22.14 -7.11 -15.93
CA GLU A 86 22.57 -6.59 -14.64
C GLU A 86 22.62 -5.06 -14.64
N ALA A 87 23.33 -4.47 -15.60
CA ALA A 87 23.50 -3.02 -15.68
C ALA A 87 22.17 -2.26 -15.82
N VAL A 88 21.24 -2.73 -16.65
CA VAL A 88 19.93 -2.08 -16.81
C VAL A 88 19.05 -2.25 -15.56
N SER A 89 19.15 -3.40 -14.89
CA SER A 89 18.43 -3.63 -13.63
C SER A 89 18.90 -2.68 -12.52
N GLU A 90 20.22 -2.51 -12.38
CA GLU A 90 20.82 -1.56 -11.44
C GLU A 90 20.48 -0.11 -11.80
N TYR A 91 20.50 0.25 -13.09
CA TYR A 91 20.13 1.60 -13.52
C TYR A 91 18.67 1.94 -13.20
N LEU A 92 17.76 1.02 -13.48
CA LEU A 92 16.33 1.25 -13.26
C LEU A 92 15.97 1.31 -11.77
N SER A 93 16.52 0.43 -10.97
CA SER A 93 16.21 0.36 -9.53
C SER A 93 16.99 1.38 -8.68
N GLY A 94 18.17 1.83 -9.15
CA GLY A 94 19.12 2.58 -8.34
C GLY A 94 19.87 1.72 -7.32
N MET A 95 19.69 0.40 -7.33
CA MET A 95 20.25 -0.57 -6.37
C MET A 95 21.23 -1.51 -7.09
N LYS A 96 22.11 -2.18 -6.34
CA LYS A 96 22.98 -3.23 -6.89
C LYS A 96 22.28 -4.59 -6.88
N ILE A 97 22.64 -5.45 -7.85
CA ILE A 97 22.26 -6.88 -7.81
C ILE A 97 22.81 -7.50 -6.52
N GLY A 98 21.97 -8.25 -5.81
CA GLY A 98 22.30 -8.87 -4.52
C GLY A 98 22.33 -7.90 -3.33
N GLU A 99 22.04 -6.62 -3.51
CA GLU A 99 21.98 -5.64 -2.43
C GLU A 99 20.79 -5.89 -1.50
N THR A 100 19.68 -6.37 -2.04
CA THR A 100 18.55 -6.85 -1.27
C THR A 100 18.72 -8.33 -0.98
N THR A 101 19.51 -8.64 0.00
CA THR A 101 19.76 -9.95 0.60
C THR A 101 19.23 -11.17 -0.18
N GLU A 102 20.09 -11.80 -1.00
CA GLU A 102 19.98 -13.22 -1.30
C GLU A 102 20.19 -13.98 0.02
N GLY A 103 19.13 -14.10 0.81
CA GLY A 103 19.20 -14.79 2.09
C GLY A 103 18.99 -16.28 1.92
N ALA A 104 19.42 -17.06 2.91
CA ALA A 104 18.94 -18.41 3.09
C ALA A 104 17.41 -18.41 3.09
N GLY A 105 16.78 -19.29 2.34
CA GLY A 105 15.33 -19.40 2.26
C GLY A 105 14.73 -19.59 3.67
N ILE A 106 13.48 -19.20 3.84
CA ILE A 106 12.75 -19.42 5.09
C ILE A 106 12.80 -20.91 5.40
N PRO A 107 13.13 -21.34 6.64
CA PRO A 107 13.20 -22.75 7.02
C PRO A 107 11.89 -23.47 6.73
N GLN A 108 11.95 -24.65 6.11
CA GLN A 108 10.78 -25.48 5.86
C GLN A 108 10.24 -26.06 7.16
N CYS A 109 8.91 -26.11 7.30
CA CYS A 109 8.29 -26.79 8.43
C CYS A 109 8.53 -28.30 8.34
N LYS A 110 8.85 -28.93 9.47
CA LYS A 110 9.05 -30.39 9.54
C LYS A 110 7.76 -31.17 9.29
N GLU A 111 6.64 -30.60 9.74
CA GLU A 111 5.30 -31.15 9.58
C GLU A 111 4.38 -30.05 9.07
N THR A 112 3.50 -30.38 8.14
CA THR A 112 2.48 -29.46 7.63
C THR A 112 1.11 -29.98 8.08
N PHE A 113 0.48 -29.25 9.00
CA PHE A 113 -0.84 -29.60 9.50
C PHE A 113 -1.76 -28.36 9.49
N PHE A 114 -2.72 -28.35 8.59
CA PHE A 114 -3.79 -27.35 8.57
C PHE A 114 -4.95 -27.82 9.45
N SER A 115 -5.28 -27.06 10.49
CA SER A 115 -6.35 -27.39 11.43
C SER A 115 -7.71 -26.88 10.95
N SER A 116 -8.57 -27.76 10.45
CA SER A 116 -9.96 -27.44 10.13
C SER A 116 -10.85 -27.25 11.37
N ALA A 117 -10.35 -27.60 12.56
CA ALA A 117 -11.08 -27.42 13.82
C ALA A 117 -11.08 -25.96 14.33
N ARG A 118 -10.31 -25.05 13.70
CA ARG A 118 -10.19 -23.65 14.09
C ARG A 118 -10.75 -22.75 13.01
N LYS A 119 -11.64 -21.83 13.37
CA LYS A 119 -12.08 -20.74 12.46
C LYS A 119 -10.92 -19.81 12.13
N PRO A 120 -10.94 -19.14 10.96
CA PRO A 120 -9.98 -18.08 10.69
C PRO A 120 -10.04 -17.00 11.78
N VAL A 121 -8.87 -16.59 12.28
CA VAL A 121 -8.75 -15.52 13.28
C VAL A 121 -8.87 -14.15 12.61
N SER A 122 -8.17 -13.98 11.48
CA SER A 122 -8.29 -12.82 10.60
C SER A 122 -8.33 -13.32 9.16
N LYS A 123 -9.52 -13.30 8.59
CA LYS A 123 -9.79 -13.84 7.26
C LYS A 123 -9.73 -12.79 6.15
N ASP A 124 -9.44 -11.55 6.50
CA ASP A 124 -9.29 -10.44 5.57
C ASP A 124 -8.63 -9.21 6.21
N TRP A 125 -8.32 -8.20 5.41
CA TRP A 125 -7.64 -6.98 5.83
C TRP A 125 -8.39 -6.18 6.90
N GLY A 126 -9.71 -6.14 6.83
CA GLY A 126 -10.55 -5.35 7.75
C GLY A 126 -10.77 -5.99 9.10
N ILE A 127 -10.35 -7.25 9.30
CA ILE A 127 -10.57 -8.07 10.49
C ILE A 127 -12.04 -8.51 10.62
N ASN A 128 -12.98 -7.59 10.45
CA ASN A 128 -14.43 -7.85 10.41
C ASN A 128 -15.10 -7.22 9.17
N ALA A 129 -16.36 -7.53 8.95
CA ALA A 129 -17.12 -7.08 7.77
C ALA A 129 -17.18 -5.55 7.69
N GLU A 130 -17.35 -4.89 8.80
CA GLU A 130 -17.51 -3.45 8.96
C GLU A 130 -16.18 -2.68 8.80
N ARG A 131 -15.03 -3.37 8.75
CA ARG A 131 -13.67 -2.83 8.72
C ARG A 131 -13.29 -2.00 9.95
N THR A 132 -13.85 -2.29 11.10
CA THR A 132 -13.51 -1.55 12.32
C THR A 132 -12.13 -1.87 12.88
N ARG A 133 -11.46 -2.89 12.37
CA ARG A 133 -10.12 -3.34 12.79
C ARG A 133 -10.02 -3.55 14.31
N TYR A 134 -11.13 -3.97 14.91
CA TYR A 134 -11.20 -4.34 16.31
C TYR A 134 -10.92 -5.83 16.50
N GLN A 135 -10.05 -6.15 17.43
CA GLN A 135 -9.78 -7.50 17.91
C GLN A 135 -10.02 -7.56 19.42
N ASP A 136 -10.83 -8.53 19.85
CA ASP A 136 -11.08 -8.77 21.26
C ASP A 136 -9.77 -9.20 21.96
N GLY A 137 -9.31 -8.42 22.93
CA GLY A 137 -8.05 -8.66 23.60
C GLY A 137 -8.01 -10.03 24.29
N PRO A 138 -8.93 -10.38 25.20
CA PRO A 138 -9.00 -11.69 25.85
C PRO A 138 -9.09 -12.88 24.88
N LEU A 139 -9.92 -12.78 23.82
CA LEU A 139 -10.06 -13.85 22.83
C LEU A 139 -8.77 -14.07 22.01
N ASN A 140 -7.94 -13.04 21.86
CA ASN A 140 -6.64 -13.12 21.21
C ASN A 140 -5.47 -13.33 22.20
N GLY A 141 -5.75 -13.68 23.44
CA GLY A 141 -4.73 -13.98 24.44
C GLY A 141 -4.11 -12.73 25.09
N PHE A 142 -4.71 -11.57 24.93
CA PHE A 142 -4.28 -10.31 25.54
C PHE A 142 -5.33 -9.79 26.54
N PRO A 143 -5.47 -10.41 27.72
CA PRO A 143 -6.24 -9.83 28.79
C PRO A 143 -5.60 -8.50 29.22
N ASP A 144 -6.32 -7.72 30.00
CA ASP A 144 -5.92 -6.40 30.49
C ASP A 144 -4.41 -6.31 30.80
N ASP A 145 -3.76 -5.24 30.40
CA ASP A 145 -2.33 -4.91 30.57
C ASP A 145 -1.28 -5.78 29.83
N LYS A 146 -1.64 -6.89 29.21
CA LYS A 146 -0.67 -7.82 28.63
C LYS A 146 -0.03 -7.37 27.30
N LEU A 147 -0.63 -6.44 26.60
CA LEU A 147 0.01 -5.81 25.43
C LEU A 147 1.23 -4.97 25.79
N GLU A 148 1.34 -4.52 27.05
CA GLU A 148 2.50 -3.76 27.54
C GLU A 148 3.75 -4.65 27.75
N THR A 149 3.61 -5.99 27.65
CA THR A 149 4.67 -6.96 27.94
C THR A 149 5.18 -7.67 26.69
N LEU A 150 5.00 -7.09 25.51
CA LEU A 150 5.43 -7.72 24.24
C LEU A 150 6.95 -7.75 24.09
N GLU A 151 7.46 -8.87 23.61
CA GLU A 151 8.86 -9.08 23.22
C GLU A 151 8.93 -9.66 21.81
N ILE A 152 10.07 -9.53 21.13
CA ILE A 152 10.31 -10.18 19.84
C ILE A 152 10.38 -11.69 20.05
N ASP A 153 9.52 -12.42 19.33
CA ASP A 153 9.48 -13.88 19.30
C ASP A 153 10.40 -14.41 18.20
N TRP A 154 10.11 -14.04 16.96
CA TRP A 154 10.92 -14.33 15.81
C TRP A 154 10.81 -13.22 14.75
N VAL A 155 11.79 -13.19 13.85
CA VAL A 155 11.86 -12.25 12.73
C VAL A 155 12.15 -13.03 11.45
N ILE A 156 11.59 -12.60 10.34
CA ILE A 156 11.98 -13.02 8.98
C ILE A 156 12.38 -11.78 8.21
N ALA A 157 13.60 -11.79 7.65
CA ALA A 157 14.01 -10.80 6.67
C ALA A 157 13.71 -11.36 5.27
N LEU A 158 12.69 -10.80 4.60
CA LEU A 158 12.27 -11.29 3.28
C LEU A 158 13.29 -10.91 2.21
N PRO A 159 13.70 -11.85 1.35
CA PRO A 159 14.58 -11.56 0.23
C PRO A 159 13.85 -10.72 -0.83
N ASN A 160 14.61 -9.99 -1.63
CA ASN A 160 14.13 -9.21 -2.79
C ASN A 160 12.95 -8.28 -2.49
N THR A 161 12.88 -7.75 -1.28
CA THR A 161 11.76 -6.94 -0.79
C THR A 161 12.29 -5.70 -0.08
N ILE A 162 11.75 -4.55 -0.42
CA ILE A 162 11.96 -3.24 0.23
C ILE A 162 10.64 -2.60 0.65
N GLN A 163 9.53 -3.30 0.40
CA GLN A 163 8.17 -2.86 0.72
C GLN A 163 7.34 -4.01 1.28
N MET A 164 6.94 -3.89 2.53
CA MET A 164 6.18 -4.90 3.28
C MET A 164 4.72 -4.48 3.39
N ARG A 165 3.96 -4.61 2.28
CA ARG A 165 2.61 -4.04 2.15
C ARG A 165 1.45 -5.00 2.37
N SER A 166 1.70 -6.32 2.28
CA SER A 166 0.66 -7.34 2.39
C SER A 166 0.38 -7.66 3.86
N GLN A 167 -0.76 -7.20 4.39
CA GLN A 167 -1.17 -7.57 5.75
C GLN A 167 -1.43 -9.08 5.85
N PRO A 168 -0.86 -9.79 6.83
CA PRO A 168 -1.10 -11.21 7.00
C PRO A 168 -2.56 -11.55 7.28
N ALA A 169 -3.01 -12.72 6.77
CA ALA A 169 -4.27 -13.36 7.13
C ALA A 169 -4.01 -14.74 7.74
N PHE A 170 -4.90 -15.21 8.62
CA PHE A 170 -4.66 -16.39 9.45
C PHE A 170 -5.80 -17.38 9.39
N ALA A 171 -5.50 -18.62 9.03
CA ALA A 171 -6.46 -19.72 9.07
C ALA A 171 -5.76 -21.08 9.30
N GLY A 172 -6.38 -21.96 10.07
CA GLY A 172 -5.92 -23.34 10.26
C GLY A 172 -4.56 -23.50 10.92
N GLY A 173 -3.98 -22.46 11.49
CA GLY A 173 -2.62 -22.42 12.02
C GLY A 173 -1.60 -21.84 11.05
N PHE A 174 -2.01 -21.52 9.82
CA PHE A 174 -1.17 -20.89 8.81
C PHE A 174 -1.34 -19.39 8.84
N MET A 175 -0.27 -18.67 8.50
CA MET A 175 -0.21 -17.25 8.21
C MET A 175 0.09 -17.10 6.71
N TYR A 176 -0.74 -16.34 6.01
CA TYR A 176 -0.58 -16.05 4.57
C TYR A 176 -0.17 -14.62 4.37
N MET A 177 0.84 -14.38 3.55
CA MET A 177 1.30 -13.05 3.17
C MET A 177 1.84 -13.05 1.75
N GLY A 178 1.71 -11.91 1.08
CA GLY A 178 2.31 -11.63 -0.22
C GLY A 178 3.59 -10.81 -0.08
N SER A 179 4.39 -10.82 -1.12
CA SER A 179 5.63 -10.04 -1.20
C SER A 179 5.67 -9.17 -2.44
N GLN A 180 6.63 -8.26 -2.46
CA GLN A 180 6.88 -7.35 -3.56
C GLN A 180 7.30 -8.09 -4.84
N ASP A 181 7.95 -9.24 -4.72
CA ASP A 181 8.36 -10.06 -5.85
C ASP A 181 7.25 -11.01 -6.38
N GLY A 182 6.05 -10.93 -5.79
CA GLY A 182 4.90 -11.75 -6.16
C GLY A 182 4.87 -13.12 -5.51
N THR A 183 5.81 -13.43 -4.61
CA THR A 183 5.75 -14.69 -3.85
C THR A 183 4.68 -14.58 -2.78
N VAL A 184 3.78 -15.55 -2.74
CA VAL A 184 2.82 -15.78 -1.67
C VAL A 184 3.40 -16.85 -0.75
N TYR A 185 3.46 -16.55 0.53
CA TYR A 185 3.96 -17.44 1.57
C TYR A 185 2.81 -17.97 2.44
N ALA A 186 2.83 -19.25 2.74
CA ALA A 186 2.11 -19.82 3.86
C ALA A 186 3.13 -20.25 4.92
N LEU A 187 3.07 -19.63 6.08
CA LEU A 187 4.00 -19.85 7.18
C LEU A 187 3.25 -20.42 8.39
N ASP A 188 3.92 -21.19 9.22
CA ASP A 188 3.41 -21.49 10.57
C ASP A 188 3.47 -20.20 11.40
N HIS A 189 2.34 -19.75 11.91
CA HIS A 189 2.28 -18.45 12.59
C HIS A 189 3.04 -18.42 13.93
N ARG A 190 3.38 -19.54 14.53
CA ARG A 190 4.10 -19.61 15.81
C ARG A 190 5.60 -19.64 15.63
N THR A 191 6.07 -20.32 14.59
CA THR A 191 7.51 -20.58 14.38
C THR A 191 8.11 -19.83 13.21
N GLY A 192 7.28 -19.27 12.32
CA GLY A 192 7.72 -18.60 11.09
C GLY A 192 8.22 -19.56 10.00
N CYS A 193 8.23 -20.90 10.23
CA CYS A 193 8.65 -21.84 9.18
C CYS A 193 7.66 -21.86 8.01
N GLN A 194 8.15 -22.18 6.81
CA GLN A 194 7.38 -22.18 5.57
C GLN A 194 6.69 -23.52 5.33
N HIS A 195 5.38 -23.51 5.11
CA HIS A 195 4.62 -24.68 4.66
C HIS A 195 4.68 -24.82 3.13
N TRP A 196 4.36 -23.74 2.41
CA TRP A 196 4.38 -23.69 0.96
C TRP A 196 4.56 -22.24 0.45
N THR A 197 4.91 -22.13 -0.82
CA THR A 197 4.91 -20.84 -1.55
C THR A 197 4.17 -21.01 -2.87
N PHE A 198 3.65 -19.88 -3.38
CA PHE A 198 3.06 -19.77 -4.71
C PHE A 198 3.60 -18.50 -5.39
N GLN A 199 3.93 -18.57 -6.68
CA GLN A 199 4.40 -17.41 -7.44
C GLN A 199 3.25 -16.80 -8.23
N ALA A 200 2.83 -15.58 -7.84
CA ALA A 200 1.91 -14.75 -8.61
C ALA A 200 2.62 -14.07 -9.80
N THR A 201 1.84 -13.48 -10.71
CA THR A 201 2.38 -12.84 -11.91
C THR A 201 3.12 -11.53 -11.60
N ALA A 202 2.69 -10.83 -10.54
CA ALA A 202 3.29 -9.56 -10.10
C ALA A 202 3.14 -9.43 -8.58
N GLU A 203 3.64 -8.32 -8.03
CA GLU A 203 3.54 -7.98 -6.60
C GLU A 203 2.15 -8.26 -6.03
N VAL A 204 2.11 -8.90 -4.86
CA VAL A 204 0.92 -9.15 -4.05
C VAL A 204 0.98 -8.25 -2.83
N ARG A 205 0.34 -7.08 -2.91
CA ARG A 205 0.23 -6.15 -1.77
C ARG A 205 -1.07 -6.27 -1.00
N THR A 206 -2.06 -6.97 -1.56
CA THR A 206 -3.34 -7.21 -0.89
C THR A 206 -3.15 -8.13 0.32
N SER A 207 -4.04 -8.03 1.31
CA SER A 207 -4.29 -9.12 2.23
C SER A 207 -5.11 -10.21 1.51
N PHE A 208 -5.33 -11.32 2.18
CA PHE A 208 -6.02 -12.48 1.64
C PHE A 208 -7.44 -12.55 2.18
N ALA A 209 -8.39 -12.85 1.30
CA ALA A 209 -9.73 -13.26 1.67
C ALA A 209 -9.79 -14.79 1.75
N ILE A 210 -10.30 -15.33 2.85
CA ILE A 210 -10.33 -16.77 3.07
C ILE A 210 -11.79 -17.21 3.24
N THR A 211 -12.23 -18.18 2.43
CA THR A 211 -13.56 -18.74 2.59
C THR A 211 -13.69 -19.51 3.90
N THR A 212 -14.87 -19.48 4.51
CA THR A 212 -15.12 -20.22 5.75
C THR A 212 -15.52 -21.66 5.45
N TRP A 213 -15.25 -22.55 6.41
CA TRP A 213 -15.65 -23.96 6.36
C TRP A 213 -16.39 -24.34 7.64
N PRO A 214 -17.26 -25.38 7.60
CA PRO A 214 -17.82 -25.95 8.82
C PRO A 214 -16.72 -26.59 9.68
N LEU A 215 -16.74 -26.34 10.98
CA LEU A 215 -15.73 -26.91 11.89
C LEU A 215 -15.77 -28.44 11.87
N GLY A 216 -14.61 -29.05 11.66
CA GLY A 216 -14.45 -30.51 11.64
C GLY A 216 -14.77 -31.17 10.29
N GLU A 217 -15.24 -30.45 9.28
CA GLU A 217 -15.40 -30.95 7.91
C GLU A 217 -14.11 -30.77 7.13
N LEU A 218 -13.32 -31.84 6.97
CA LEU A 218 -12.06 -31.83 6.22
C LEU A 218 -12.23 -31.82 4.70
N ASP A 219 -13.43 -32.14 4.23
CA ASP A 219 -13.72 -32.32 2.80
C ASP A 219 -14.01 -31.00 2.07
N LYS A 220 -14.19 -29.89 2.79
CA LYS A 220 -14.40 -28.57 2.18
C LYS A 220 -13.09 -27.79 2.19
N GLU A 221 -12.61 -27.56 1.00
CA GLU A 221 -11.35 -26.85 0.75
C GLU A 221 -11.54 -25.36 1.00
N PRO A 222 -10.83 -24.75 1.97
CA PRO A 222 -10.82 -23.32 2.11
C PRO A 222 -10.07 -22.67 0.94
N VAL A 223 -10.72 -21.75 0.24
CA VAL A 223 -10.11 -21.01 -0.86
C VAL A 223 -9.46 -19.74 -0.31
N LEU A 224 -8.18 -19.57 -0.63
CA LEU A 224 -7.38 -18.38 -0.35
C LEU A 224 -7.42 -17.48 -1.58
N ILE A 225 -7.99 -16.28 -1.46
CA ILE A 225 -8.23 -15.37 -2.60
C ILE A 225 -7.46 -14.06 -2.40
N PHE A 226 -6.76 -13.62 -3.45
CA PHE A 226 -5.98 -12.37 -3.46
C PHE A 226 -5.86 -11.82 -4.88
N GLY A 227 -5.39 -10.57 -5.00
CA GLY A 227 -5.13 -9.92 -6.27
C GLY A 227 -3.69 -9.44 -6.40
N ASP A 228 -3.22 -9.25 -7.63
CA ASP A 228 -1.88 -8.74 -7.93
C ASP A 228 -1.88 -7.36 -8.61
N HIS A 229 -0.69 -6.79 -8.75
CA HIS A 229 -0.46 -5.46 -9.31
C HIS A 229 -0.67 -5.36 -10.84
N VAL A 230 -1.01 -6.44 -11.54
CA VAL A 230 -1.37 -6.43 -12.96
C VAL A 230 -2.80 -6.91 -13.21
N GLY A 231 -3.62 -6.90 -12.15
CA GLY A 231 -5.06 -7.09 -12.22
C GLY A 231 -5.54 -8.53 -12.28
N TYR A 232 -4.67 -9.52 -12.04
CA TYR A 232 -5.11 -10.90 -11.85
C TYR A 232 -5.64 -11.10 -10.44
N VAL A 233 -6.65 -11.95 -10.34
CA VAL A 233 -7.22 -12.47 -9.09
C VAL A 233 -7.04 -13.97 -9.08
N TYR A 234 -6.64 -14.50 -7.94
CA TYR A 234 -6.29 -15.91 -7.76
C TYR A 234 -7.14 -16.54 -6.66
N GLY A 235 -7.53 -17.79 -6.86
CA GLY A 235 -8.04 -18.68 -5.84
C GLY A 235 -7.12 -19.89 -5.68
N LEU A 236 -6.55 -20.08 -4.50
CA LEU A 236 -5.69 -21.21 -4.17
C LEU A 236 -6.37 -22.09 -3.11
N ASP A 237 -6.05 -23.38 -3.07
CA ASP A 237 -6.29 -24.18 -1.87
C ASP A 237 -5.42 -23.66 -0.73
N ALA A 238 -6.02 -23.17 0.34
CA ALA A 238 -5.29 -22.57 1.45
C ALA A 238 -4.35 -23.56 2.17
N ARG A 239 -4.58 -24.88 2.05
CA ARG A 239 -3.78 -25.93 2.72
C ARG A 239 -2.50 -26.27 1.95
N SER A 240 -2.60 -26.32 0.61
CA SER A 240 -1.51 -26.79 -0.27
C SER A 240 -0.85 -25.71 -1.11
N GLY A 241 -1.53 -24.56 -1.32
CA GLY A 241 -1.10 -23.53 -2.25
C GLY A 241 -1.38 -23.88 -3.72
N GLU A 242 -2.08 -24.98 -4.00
CA GLU A 242 -2.45 -25.36 -5.36
C GLU A 242 -3.41 -24.35 -5.98
N LEU A 243 -3.16 -23.98 -7.24
CA LEU A 243 -4.01 -23.04 -7.99
C LEU A 243 -5.33 -23.71 -8.37
N ILE A 244 -6.45 -23.16 -7.88
CA ILE A 244 -7.80 -23.59 -8.26
C ILE A 244 -8.25 -22.79 -9.50
N TRP A 245 -8.13 -21.47 -9.44
CA TRP A 245 -8.48 -20.59 -10.57
C TRP A 245 -7.63 -19.31 -10.57
N LYS A 246 -7.49 -18.73 -11.77
CA LYS A 246 -6.84 -17.44 -12.00
C LYS A 246 -7.61 -16.71 -13.09
N VAL A 247 -8.06 -15.48 -12.82
CA VAL A 247 -8.83 -14.66 -13.74
C VAL A 247 -8.31 -13.23 -13.78
N ARG A 248 -8.63 -12.50 -14.85
CA ARG A 248 -8.38 -11.06 -14.97
C ARG A 248 -9.68 -10.38 -15.36
N PRO A 249 -10.55 -10.03 -14.38
CA PRO A 249 -11.92 -9.59 -14.65
C PRO A 249 -12.00 -8.24 -15.39
N HIS A 250 -11.08 -7.31 -15.11
CA HIS A 250 -11.08 -5.98 -15.70
C HIS A 250 -10.25 -5.96 -17.00
N ASP A 251 -10.87 -5.58 -18.12
CA ASP A 251 -10.24 -5.65 -19.46
C ASP A 251 -9.18 -4.58 -19.72
N HIS A 252 -9.23 -3.46 -18.98
CA HIS A 252 -8.28 -2.37 -19.19
C HIS A 252 -6.84 -2.80 -18.89
N PRO A 253 -5.86 -2.48 -19.78
CA PRO A 253 -4.47 -2.94 -19.63
C PRO A 253 -3.79 -2.49 -18.34
N HIS A 254 -4.14 -1.31 -17.84
CA HIS A 254 -3.58 -0.72 -16.62
C HIS A 254 -4.30 -1.13 -15.33
N ALA A 255 -5.29 -2.04 -15.39
CA ALA A 255 -5.97 -2.50 -14.19
C ALA A 255 -5.01 -3.18 -13.22
N LYS A 256 -5.15 -2.87 -11.92
CA LYS A 256 -4.45 -3.50 -10.79
C LYS A 256 -5.39 -3.76 -9.63
N VAL A 257 -5.05 -4.72 -8.77
CA VAL A 257 -5.75 -4.96 -7.51
C VAL A 257 -4.84 -4.52 -6.37
N THR A 258 -5.23 -3.48 -5.67
CA THR A 258 -4.48 -2.91 -4.55
C THR A 258 -5.26 -2.88 -3.24
N GLY A 259 -6.58 -2.65 -3.29
CA GLY A 259 -7.49 -2.92 -2.21
C GLY A 259 -7.68 -4.43 -2.02
N SER A 260 -7.80 -4.88 -0.79
CA SER A 260 -7.88 -6.32 -0.51
C SER A 260 -9.26 -6.87 -0.85
N PRO A 261 -9.35 -8.05 -1.51
CA PRO A 261 -10.61 -8.74 -1.74
C PRO A 261 -11.35 -9.08 -0.43
N ARG A 262 -12.67 -9.20 -0.49
CA ARG A 262 -13.52 -9.49 0.67
C ARG A 262 -14.54 -10.58 0.37
N ILE A 263 -14.65 -11.58 1.26
CA ILE A 263 -15.67 -12.63 1.12
C ILE A 263 -17.06 -12.07 1.48
N MET A 264 -18.00 -12.28 0.59
CA MET A 264 -19.42 -11.97 0.74
C MET A 264 -20.24 -13.22 0.38
N GLU A 265 -20.58 -14.02 1.39
CA GLU A 265 -21.31 -15.29 1.21
C GLU A 265 -20.53 -16.27 0.29
N ASP A 266 -21.03 -16.59 -0.89
CA ASP A 266 -20.39 -17.42 -1.91
C ASP A 266 -19.58 -16.61 -2.95
N LYS A 267 -19.48 -15.29 -2.77
CA LYS A 267 -18.79 -14.38 -3.66
C LYS A 267 -17.58 -13.74 -2.97
N VAL A 268 -16.64 -13.27 -3.78
CA VAL A 268 -15.57 -12.38 -3.35
C VAL A 268 -15.70 -11.04 -4.06
N ILE A 269 -15.68 -9.97 -3.30
CA ILE A 269 -15.71 -8.59 -3.79
C ILE A 269 -14.29 -8.14 -4.02
N VAL A 270 -14.00 -7.66 -5.23
CA VAL A 270 -12.66 -7.25 -5.69
C VAL A 270 -12.71 -5.80 -6.19
N PRO A 271 -11.98 -4.87 -5.54
CA PRO A 271 -11.86 -3.50 -6.02
C PRO A 271 -10.74 -3.38 -7.05
N PHE A 272 -10.93 -2.53 -8.07
CA PHE A 272 -9.95 -2.28 -9.11
C PHE A 272 -9.44 -0.84 -9.09
N ALA A 273 -8.12 -0.71 -9.08
CA ALA A 273 -7.36 0.51 -9.28
C ALA A 273 -6.57 0.44 -10.61
N SER A 274 -5.76 1.48 -10.90
CA SER A 274 -5.06 1.59 -12.18
C SER A 274 -3.62 2.07 -12.02
N HIS A 275 -2.80 1.81 -13.03
CA HIS A 275 -1.51 2.45 -13.29
C HIS A 275 -1.62 3.58 -14.32
N GLU A 276 -2.81 3.89 -14.83
CA GLU A 276 -2.97 4.87 -15.90
C GLU A 276 -2.62 6.29 -15.44
N ASP A 277 -2.88 6.61 -14.16
CA ASP A 277 -2.42 7.85 -13.52
C ASP A 277 -0.93 8.11 -13.71
N GLN A 278 -0.12 7.05 -13.62
CA GLN A 278 1.33 7.10 -13.78
C GLN A 278 1.74 7.14 -15.25
N SER A 279 1.01 6.43 -16.12
CA SER A 279 1.23 6.44 -17.56
C SER A 279 0.99 7.82 -18.18
N ALA A 280 0.11 8.62 -17.55
CA ALA A 280 -0.16 10.00 -17.95
C ALA A 280 1.08 10.91 -17.88
N ALA A 281 2.10 10.56 -17.08
CA ALA A 281 3.38 11.29 -17.05
C ALA A 281 4.07 11.32 -18.42
N ASN A 282 3.82 10.32 -19.29
CA ASN A 282 4.31 10.32 -20.66
C ASN A 282 3.48 11.26 -21.54
N PRO A 283 4.06 12.32 -22.12
CA PRO A 283 3.34 13.28 -22.95
C PRO A 283 2.70 12.69 -24.21
N ASP A 284 3.21 11.56 -24.68
CA ASP A 284 2.71 10.85 -25.87
C ASP A 284 1.63 9.79 -25.53
N TYR A 285 1.32 9.57 -24.26
CA TYR A 285 0.30 8.63 -23.84
C TYR A 285 -1.11 9.19 -24.04
N PRO A 286 -1.99 8.57 -24.85
CA PRO A 286 -3.38 8.97 -25.00
C PRO A 286 -4.11 8.80 -23.66
N CYS A 287 -4.38 9.86 -22.95
CA CYS A 287 -4.89 9.83 -21.57
C CYS A 287 -6.29 10.43 -21.46
N CYS A 288 -7.21 9.90 -20.65
CA CYS A 288 -7.18 8.66 -19.91
C CYS A 288 -8.52 7.94 -20.11
N THR A 289 -8.53 6.62 -19.97
CA THR A 289 -9.72 5.82 -20.28
C THR A 289 -10.11 4.84 -19.18
N PHE A 290 -9.29 4.69 -18.14
CA PHE A 290 -9.59 3.80 -17.04
C PHE A 290 -10.76 4.30 -16.19
N ARG A 291 -11.66 3.42 -15.86
CA ARG A 291 -12.76 3.64 -14.91
C ARG A 291 -12.57 2.70 -13.72
N GLY A 292 -12.56 3.22 -12.50
CA GLY A 292 -12.56 2.41 -11.30
C GLY A 292 -13.70 1.39 -11.34
N ALA A 293 -13.53 0.23 -10.73
CA ALA A 293 -14.55 -0.81 -10.73
C ALA A 293 -14.57 -1.62 -9.44
N LEU A 294 -15.74 -2.19 -9.15
CA LEU A 294 -15.97 -3.18 -8.12
C LEU A 294 -16.57 -4.42 -8.78
N ALA A 295 -15.99 -5.60 -8.57
CA ALA A 295 -16.50 -6.85 -9.10
C ALA A 295 -16.86 -7.83 -7.99
N ALA A 296 -17.93 -8.60 -8.19
CA ALA A 296 -18.22 -9.81 -7.43
C ALA A 296 -17.88 -11.03 -8.29
N LEU A 297 -17.01 -11.89 -7.77
CA LEU A 297 -16.63 -13.14 -8.41
C LEU A 297 -17.14 -14.32 -7.58
N ASP A 298 -17.48 -15.41 -8.22
CA ASP A 298 -17.77 -16.69 -7.53
C ASP A 298 -16.49 -17.20 -6.86
N THR A 299 -16.56 -17.55 -5.58
CA THR A 299 -15.37 -17.97 -4.81
C THR A 299 -14.76 -19.29 -5.27
N LYS A 300 -15.49 -20.15 -5.97
CA LYS A 300 -15.03 -21.48 -6.39
C LYS A 300 -14.47 -21.49 -7.80
N THR A 301 -15.01 -20.63 -8.68
CA THR A 301 -14.67 -20.65 -10.11
C THR A 301 -13.91 -19.41 -10.58
N GLY A 302 -14.01 -18.30 -9.82
CA GLY A 302 -13.49 -17.00 -10.23
C GLY A 302 -14.33 -16.30 -11.30
N GLU A 303 -15.47 -16.89 -11.72
CA GLU A 303 -16.36 -16.28 -12.71
C GLU A 303 -16.98 -14.98 -12.18
N THR A 304 -17.03 -13.96 -13.03
CA THR A 304 -17.63 -12.68 -12.70
C THR A 304 -19.15 -12.81 -12.62
N VAL A 305 -19.70 -12.57 -11.43
CA VAL A 305 -21.16 -12.53 -11.19
C VAL A 305 -21.73 -11.18 -11.61
N TRP A 306 -21.10 -10.09 -11.19
CA TRP A 306 -21.37 -8.73 -11.65
C TRP A 306 -20.10 -7.87 -11.56
N MET A 307 -20.04 -6.82 -12.39
CA MET A 307 -19.03 -5.77 -12.32
C MET A 307 -19.69 -4.41 -12.48
N SER A 308 -19.35 -3.49 -11.60
CA SER A 308 -19.87 -2.12 -11.59
C SER A 308 -18.71 -1.12 -11.68
N TYR A 309 -18.82 -0.22 -12.65
CA TYR A 309 -17.86 0.86 -12.81
C TYR A 309 -18.23 2.04 -11.91
N THR A 310 -17.23 2.67 -11.31
CA THR A 310 -17.43 3.90 -10.51
C THR A 310 -17.86 5.08 -11.38
N ILE A 311 -17.41 5.10 -12.64
CA ILE A 311 -17.85 6.05 -13.67
C ILE A 311 -18.72 5.26 -14.65
N PRO A 312 -20.05 5.50 -14.67
CA PRO A 312 -20.95 4.75 -15.55
C PRO A 312 -20.72 5.01 -17.04
N GLU A 313 -20.37 6.24 -17.40
CA GLU A 313 -20.15 6.67 -18.79
C GLU A 313 -18.80 6.14 -19.30
N GLU A 314 -18.78 5.72 -20.56
CA GLU A 314 -17.52 5.38 -21.23
C GLU A 314 -16.72 6.63 -21.57
N SER A 315 -15.39 6.50 -21.46
CA SER A 315 -14.48 7.59 -21.84
C SER A 315 -14.56 7.86 -23.33
N THR A 316 -14.67 9.13 -23.70
CA THR A 316 -14.73 9.59 -25.09
C THR A 316 -13.63 10.61 -25.37
N LEU A 317 -13.30 10.81 -26.63
CA LEU A 317 -12.30 11.80 -27.05
C LEU A 317 -12.78 13.21 -26.66
N GLN A 318 -12.00 13.89 -25.82
CA GLN A 318 -12.27 15.25 -25.33
C GLN A 318 -11.50 16.32 -26.12
N GLY A 319 -10.42 15.93 -26.79
CA GLY A 319 -9.56 16.84 -27.54
C GLY A 319 -8.14 16.32 -27.68
N HIS A 320 -7.19 17.24 -27.80
CA HIS A 320 -5.77 16.93 -27.90
C HIS A 320 -4.98 17.80 -26.92
N SER A 321 -3.91 17.26 -26.39
CA SER A 321 -2.96 17.96 -25.54
C SER A 321 -2.18 19.03 -26.34
N SER A 322 -1.40 19.86 -25.65
CA SER A 322 -0.54 20.88 -26.28
C SER A 322 0.52 20.32 -27.23
N VAL A 323 0.82 19.02 -27.14
CA VAL A 323 1.75 18.30 -28.04
C VAL A 323 1.03 17.47 -29.09
N GLY A 324 -0.31 17.50 -29.15
CA GLY A 324 -1.13 16.83 -30.16
C GLY A 324 -1.57 15.41 -29.80
N THR A 325 -1.32 14.95 -28.58
CA THR A 325 -1.76 13.63 -28.09
C THR A 325 -3.25 13.66 -27.76
N GLU A 326 -4.00 12.63 -28.11
CA GLU A 326 -5.43 12.49 -27.83
C GLU A 326 -5.69 12.47 -26.33
N GLN A 327 -6.73 13.21 -25.88
CA GLN A 327 -7.19 13.24 -24.50
C GLN A 327 -8.59 12.67 -24.42
N TYR A 328 -8.79 11.74 -23.50
CA TYR A 328 -10.03 11.02 -23.28
C TYR A 328 -10.55 11.26 -21.87
N GLY A 329 -11.85 11.06 -21.67
CA GLY A 329 -12.51 11.12 -20.37
C GLY A 329 -14.04 10.99 -20.48
N PRO A 330 -14.74 10.92 -19.32
CA PRO A 330 -14.20 10.93 -17.94
C PRO A 330 -13.38 9.67 -17.64
N ALA A 331 -12.41 9.76 -16.71
CA ALA A 331 -11.55 8.65 -16.30
C ALA A 331 -11.06 8.83 -14.86
N GLY A 332 -10.68 7.75 -14.20
CA GLY A 332 -10.21 7.75 -12.81
C GLY A 332 -11.22 7.14 -11.84
N ALA A 333 -11.48 7.82 -10.73
CA ALA A 333 -12.36 7.38 -9.64
C ALA A 333 -12.10 5.92 -9.22
N THR A 334 -10.83 5.54 -9.09
CA THR A 334 -10.41 4.16 -8.84
C THR A 334 -10.67 3.75 -7.39
N ILE A 335 -10.83 2.44 -7.15
CA ILE A 335 -10.98 1.89 -5.81
C ILE A 335 -9.67 1.19 -5.43
N TRP A 336 -8.80 1.88 -4.69
CA TRP A 336 -7.53 1.31 -4.23
C TRP A 336 -7.52 0.92 -2.75
N ASN A 337 -8.61 1.16 -2.05
CA ASN A 337 -8.87 0.74 -0.67
C ASN A 337 -9.71 -0.55 -0.62
N THR A 338 -9.77 -1.14 0.58
CA THR A 338 -10.56 -2.35 0.85
C THR A 338 -12.01 -1.96 1.16
N PRO A 339 -13.02 -2.62 0.57
CA PRO A 339 -14.43 -2.35 0.83
C PRO A 339 -14.85 -2.65 2.28
N SER A 340 -15.79 -1.89 2.85
CA SER A 340 -16.55 -2.29 4.04
C SER A 340 -17.93 -2.82 3.64
N MET A 341 -18.48 -3.74 4.45
CA MET A 341 -19.74 -4.44 4.12
C MET A 341 -20.79 -4.23 5.20
N ASP A 342 -21.98 -3.90 4.79
CA ASP A 342 -23.19 -3.79 5.62
C ASP A 342 -24.19 -4.88 5.24
N PHE A 343 -24.14 -6.01 5.92
CA PHE A 343 -25.07 -7.12 5.68
C PHE A 343 -26.50 -6.79 6.10
N LYS A 344 -26.71 -5.82 6.99
CA LYS A 344 -28.04 -5.38 7.42
C LYS A 344 -28.77 -4.62 6.33
N ARG A 345 -28.03 -3.72 5.62
CA ARG A 345 -28.57 -2.91 4.51
C ARG A 345 -28.32 -3.54 3.14
N ARG A 346 -27.60 -4.65 3.09
CA ARG A 346 -27.12 -5.26 1.84
C ARG A 346 -26.33 -4.27 0.98
N GLN A 347 -25.38 -3.55 1.60
CA GLN A 347 -24.57 -2.52 0.94
C GLN A 347 -23.07 -2.77 1.10
N ILE A 348 -22.30 -2.34 0.09
CA ILE A 348 -20.84 -2.32 0.08
C ILE A 348 -20.42 -0.86 -0.04
N TYR A 349 -19.59 -0.39 0.87
CA TYR A 349 -19.06 0.97 0.83
C TYR A 349 -17.58 0.96 0.42
N VAL A 350 -17.24 1.90 -0.48
CA VAL A 350 -15.87 2.11 -0.96
C VAL A 350 -15.53 3.59 -1.03
N GLY A 351 -14.25 3.93 -0.89
CA GLY A 351 -13.73 5.25 -1.24
C GLY A 351 -13.17 5.26 -2.66
N THR A 352 -13.27 6.36 -3.37
CA THR A 352 -12.71 6.54 -4.72
C THR A 352 -11.57 7.54 -4.75
N SER A 353 -10.70 7.39 -5.74
CA SER A 353 -9.67 8.37 -6.07
C SER A 353 -10.22 9.53 -6.89
N ASN A 354 -9.36 10.49 -7.18
CA ASN A 354 -9.59 11.62 -8.06
C ASN A 354 -9.93 11.21 -9.52
N ASN A 355 -10.38 12.18 -10.32
CA ASN A 355 -10.44 12.02 -11.78
C ASN A 355 -9.03 12.14 -12.38
N TYR A 356 -8.71 11.29 -13.36
CA TYR A 356 -7.46 11.36 -14.12
C TYR A 356 -7.51 12.35 -15.27
N ALA A 357 -8.70 12.67 -15.75
CA ALA A 357 -8.96 13.55 -16.89
C ALA A 357 -10.32 14.22 -16.80
N ASN A 358 -10.54 15.24 -17.65
CA ASN A 358 -11.83 15.89 -17.84
C ASN A 358 -12.80 14.99 -18.66
N PRO A 359 -14.12 15.15 -18.50
CA PRO A 359 -14.81 15.97 -17.51
C PRO A 359 -14.86 15.33 -16.11
N ASP A 360 -15.34 16.07 -15.10
CA ASP A 360 -15.62 15.52 -13.77
C ASP A 360 -16.65 14.40 -13.86
N SER A 361 -16.31 13.25 -13.28
CA SER A 361 -17.17 12.06 -13.28
C SER A 361 -18.35 12.12 -12.31
N GLY A 362 -18.31 13.02 -11.33
CA GLY A 362 -19.28 13.08 -10.24
C GLY A 362 -19.11 12.00 -9.16
N THR A 363 -18.14 11.11 -9.30
CA THR A 363 -17.87 9.98 -8.40
C THR A 363 -16.43 9.91 -7.90
N SER A 364 -15.57 10.86 -8.30
CA SER A 364 -14.22 11.00 -7.76
C SER A 364 -14.25 11.53 -6.33
N ASP A 365 -13.21 11.18 -5.53
CA ASP A 365 -13.00 11.64 -4.16
C ASP A 365 -14.24 11.49 -3.29
N SER A 366 -14.89 10.36 -3.46
CA SER A 366 -16.23 10.08 -2.99
C SER A 366 -16.28 8.81 -2.15
N VAL A 367 -17.33 8.67 -1.35
CA VAL A 367 -17.80 7.40 -0.84
C VAL A 367 -18.96 6.94 -1.69
N LEU A 368 -18.87 5.72 -2.19
CA LEU A 368 -19.92 5.07 -2.98
C LEU A 368 -20.51 3.90 -2.21
N ALA A 369 -21.84 3.76 -2.27
CA ALA A 369 -22.54 2.58 -1.78
C ALA A 369 -23.09 1.77 -2.95
N PHE A 370 -22.72 0.50 -3.00
CA PHE A 370 -23.20 -0.45 -3.98
C PHE A 370 -24.12 -1.48 -3.32
N ASP A 371 -25.16 -1.89 -4.03
CA ASP A 371 -26.00 -3.02 -3.65
C ASP A 371 -25.20 -4.34 -3.72
N MET A 372 -25.22 -5.16 -2.68
CA MET A 372 -24.46 -6.41 -2.59
C MET A 372 -24.87 -7.46 -3.63
N ASP A 373 -26.14 -7.50 -4.00
CA ASP A 373 -26.69 -8.56 -4.83
C ASP A 373 -26.51 -8.26 -6.32
N THR A 374 -26.67 -7.00 -6.69
CA THR A 374 -26.71 -6.55 -8.09
C THR A 374 -25.51 -5.72 -8.53
N GLY A 375 -24.75 -5.17 -7.58
CA GLY A 375 -23.70 -4.20 -7.86
C GLY A 375 -24.22 -2.80 -8.24
N ALA A 376 -25.53 -2.54 -8.15
CA ALA A 376 -26.08 -1.22 -8.48
C ALA A 376 -25.57 -0.14 -7.53
N LEU A 377 -25.24 1.05 -8.05
CA LEU A 377 -24.86 2.22 -7.27
C LEU A 377 -26.10 2.81 -6.60
N ASN A 378 -26.15 2.80 -5.26
CA ASN A 378 -27.27 3.29 -4.48
C ASN A 378 -27.18 4.80 -4.18
N TRP A 379 -26.00 5.26 -3.72
CA TRP A 379 -25.76 6.67 -3.42
C TRP A 379 -24.26 7.04 -3.54
N VAL A 380 -24.01 8.33 -3.66
CA VAL A 380 -22.67 8.95 -3.76
C VAL A 380 -22.58 10.06 -2.72
N TYR A 381 -21.54 10.04 -1.89
CA TYR A 381 -21.13 11.16 -1.04
C TYR A 381 -19.79 11.72 -1.52
N ARG A 382 -19.75 12.99 -1.91
CA ARG A 382 -18.53 13.65 -2.41
C ARG A 382 -17.79 14.39 -1.29
N GLY A 383 -16.54 14.02 -1.04
CA GLY A 383 -15.66 14.71 -0.10
C GLY A 383 -15.01 15.94 -0.71
N THR A 384 -14.41 15.80 -1.88
CA THR A 384 -13.85 16.89 -2.70
C THR A 384 -14.52 16.91 -4.08
N VAL A 385 -14.85 18.09 -4.56
CA VAL A 385 -15.48 18.25 -5.88
C VAL A 385 -14.45 18.79 -6.87
N ASN A 386 -14.54 18.36 -8.14
CA ASN A 386 -13.67 18.80 -9.21
C ASN A 386 -12.18 18.51 -8.97
N ASP A 387 -11.85 17.51 -8.20
CA ASP A 387 -10.48 17.03 -8.08
C ASP A 387 -10.09 16.24 -9.34
N ARG A 388 -9.09 16.73 -10.04
CA ARG A 388 -8.54 16.13 -11.25
C ARG A 388 -7.04 16.17 -11.17
N TRP A 389 -6.46 14.99 -11.16
CA TRP A 389 -5.02 14.87 -11.01
C TRP A 389 -4.52 13.55 -11.63
N ASN A 390 -3.32 13.57 -12.16
CA ASN A 390 -2.54 12.39 -12.52
C ASN A 390 -1.04 12.74 -12.38
N VAL A 391 -0.15 11.78 -12.54
CA VAL A 391 1.29 11.97 -12.31
C VAL A 391 1.91 13.03 -13.25
N ALA A 392 1.27 13.37 -14.38
CA ALA A 392 1.73 14.50 -15.19
C ALA A 392 1.62 15.84 -14.45
N CYS A 393 0.83 15.93 -13.37
CA CYS A 393 0.66 17.16 -12.57
C CYS A 393 1.79 17.37 -11.53
N MET A 394 2.58 16.33 -11.24
CA MET A 394 3.65 16.45 -10.24
C MET A 394 4.62 17.58 -10.56
N ALA A 395 5.07 18.29 -9.52
CA ALA A 395 5.89 19.50 -9.61
C ALA A 395 7.15 19.34 -10.50
N GLY A 396 7.79 18.17 -10.47
CA GLY A 396 8.98 17.86 -11.30
C GLY A 396 8.68 17.41 -12.72
N ILE A 397 7.41 17.17 -13.09
CA ILE A 397 6.98 16.64 -14.38
C ILE A 397 6.25 17.68 -15.21
N ARG A 398 5.15 18.23 -14.72
CA ARG A 398 4.30 19.25 -15.37
C ARG A 398 4.05 18.97 -16.86
N GLY A 399 3.57 17.75 -17.12
CA GLY A 399 3.34 17.25 -18.47
C GLY A 399 2.01 17.71 -19.10
N PRO A 400 1.86 17.57 -20.42
CA PRO A 400 0.68 18.03 -21.16
C PRO A 400 -0.60 17.23 -20.90
N ASN A 401 -0.52 16.09 -20.22
CA ASN A 401 -1.66 15.29 -19.80
C ASN A 401 -2.20 15.66 -18.41
N CYS A 402 -1.57 16.62 -17.71
CA CYS A 402 -2.17 17.17 -16.48
C CYS A 402 -3.48 17.89 -16.83
N PRO A 403 -4.62 17.51 -16.24
CA PRO A 403 -5.89 18.15 -16.54
C PRO A 403 -5.95 19.58 -16.01
N GLU A 404 -6.70 20.43 -16.70
CA GLU A 404 -6.98 21.80 -16.25
C GLU A 404 -8.49 22.00 -16.05
N PRO A 405 -8.90 22.59 -14.92
CA PRO A 405 -8.05 22.95 -13.76
C PRO A 405 -7.54 21.70 -13.02
N GLU A 406 -6.30 21.79 -12.52
CA GLU A 406 -5.70 20.79 -11.66
C GLU A 406 -6.37 20.79 -10.29
N GLY A 407 -6.50 19.60 -9.68
CA GLY A 407 -6.96 19.40 -8.31
C GLY A 407 -5.83 18.98 -7.36
N PRO A 408 -6.15 18.84 -6.06
CA PRO A 408 -5.16 18.56 -5.01
C PRO A 408 -4.79 17.08 -4.78
N ASP A 409 -5.39 16.13 -5.52
CA ASP A 409 -5.23 14.68 -5.32
C ASP A 409 -5.69 14.22 -3.91
N PHE A 410 -6.89 14.56 -3.52
CA PHE A 410 -7.47 14.28 -2.20
C PHE A 410 -8.36 13.02 -2.18
N ASP A 411 -7.81 11.89 -2.61
CA ASP A 411 -8.51 10.60 -2.62
C ASP A 411 -9.17 10.26 -1.27
N MET A 412 -10.31 9.57 -1.31
CA MET A 412 -10.86 8.83 -0.16
C MET A 412 -10.02 7.56 0.10
N GLY A 413 -8.72 7.75 0.31
CA GLY A 413 -7.71 6.70 0.32
C GLY A 413 -7.85 5.70 1.45
N ALA A 414 -8.17 6.16 2.65
CA ALA A 414 -8.39 5.29 3.81
C ALA A 414 -9.62 4.39 3.64
N GLY A 415 -10.47 4.67 2.64
CA GLY A 415 -11.73 3.96 2.44
C GLY A 415 -12.70 4.20 3.59
N THR A 416 -13.56 3.22 3.83
CA THR A 416 -14.71 3.33 4.73
C THR A 416 -14.66 2.31 5.86
N MET A 417 -15.31 2.61 6.99
CA MET A 417 -15.69 1.66 8.02
C MET A 417 -17.13 1.94 8.47
N LEU A 418 -17.88 0.89 8.81
CA LEU A 418 -19.22 1.02 9.38
C LEU A 418 -19.11 0.92 10.91
N VAL A 419 -19.51 1.96 11.59
CA VAL A 419 -19.39 2.08 13.05
C VAL A 419 -20.76 2.27 13.67
N THR A 420 -21.07 1.52 14.71
CA THR A 420 -22.26 1.77 15.53
C THR A 420 -21.88 2.69 16.69
N ASP A 421 -22.57 3.81 16.83
CA ASP A 421 -22.34 4.76 17.92
C ASP A 421 -22.89 4.24 19.27
N LYS A 422 -22.63 4.98 20.33
CA LYS A 422 -23.10 4.63 21.71
C LYS A 422 -24.61 4.61 21.86
N ASN A 423 -25.35 5.18 20.92
CA ASN A 423 -26.82 5.21 20.88
C ASN A 423 -27.41 4.10 20.02
N GLY A 424 -26.56 3.26 19.39
CA GLY A 424 -26.97 2.19 18.49
C GLY A 424 -27.27 2.65 17.06
N LYS A 425 -26.87 3.88 16.66
CA LYS A 425 -26.97 4.37 15.29
C LYS A 425 -25.74 3.99 14.50
N ASP A 426 -25.93 3.43 13.31
CA ASP A 426 -24.84 3.11 12.37
C ASP A 426 -24.40 4.37 11.60
N ILE A 427 -23.12 4.52 11.39
CA ILE A 427 -22.46 5.64 10.69
C ILE A 427 -21.35 5.06 9.82
N VAL A 428 -21.31 5.43 8.55
CA VAL A 428 -20.15 5.19 7.69
C VAL A 428 -19.12 6.28 7.95
N ILE A 429 -17.93 5.89 8.42
CA ILE A 429 -16.82 6.82 8.60
C ILE A 429 -15.82 6.62 7.47
N ALA A 430 -15.41 7.70 6.82
CA ALA A 430 -14.44 7.71 5.73
C ALA A 430 -13.28 8.67 6.03
N GLY A 431 -12.09 8.34 5.56
CA GLY A 431 -10.89 9.16 5.69
C GLY A 431 -10.33 9.57 4.33
N GLN A 432 -9.86 10.82 4.24
CA GLN A 432 -9.42 11.45 3.00
C GLN A 432 -7.98 11.99 3.13
N LYS A 433 -7.24 12.03 2.02
CA LYS A 433 -5.89 12.63 1.94
C LYS A 433 -5.88 14.13 2.31
N SER A 434 -7.01 14.80 2.30
CA SER A 434 -7.17 16.18 2.80
C SER A 434 -7.02 16.32 4.32
N SER A 435 -6.81 15.25 5.06
CA SER A 435 -6.92 15.13 6.53
C SER A 435 -8.34 15.28 7.05
N ASP A 436 -9.35 15.19 6.19
CA ASP A 436 -10.74 15.18 6.62
C ASP A 436 -11.21 13.76 6.96
N ALA A 437 -11.82 13.63 8.12
CA ALA A 437 -12.67 12.52 8.48
C ALA A 437 -14.14 12.91 8.27
N HIS A 438 -14.92 11.98 7.71
CA HIS A 438 -16.32 12.20 7.34
C HIS A 438 -17.20 11.17 8.03
N GLY A 439 -18.31 11.61 8.64
CA GLY A 439 -19.40 10.76 9.11
C GLY A 439 -20.59 10.88 8.15
N ILE A 440 -21.08 9.75 7.66
CA ILE A 440 -22.06 9.68 6.59
C ILE A 440 -23.22 8.76 7.05
N ASP A 441 -24.44 9.14 6.73
CA ASP A 441 -25.62 8.32 6.98
C ASP A 441 -25.64 7.12 6.01
N PRO A 442 -25.60 5.87 6.51
CA PRO A 442 -25.52 4.69 5.64
C PRO A 442 -26.80 4.45 4.80
N ASP A 443 -27.93 4.99 5.19
CA ASP A 443 -29.21 4.81 4.48
C ASP A 443 -29.36 5.78 3.31
N THR A 444 -28.84 7.03 3.45
CA THR A 444 -29.07 8.10 2.48
C THR A 444 -27.82 8.58 1.76
N GLY A 445 -26.63 8.35 2.30
CA GLY A 445 -25.38 8.93 1.82
C GLY A 445 -25.21 10.41 2.19
N GLU A 446 -26.08 10.99 3.03
CA GLU A 446 -25.94 12.37 3.49
C GLU A 446 -24.83 12.49 4.53
N GLY A 447 -24.03 13.58 4.43
CA GLY A 447 -23.00 13.88 5.43
C GLY A 447 -23.62 14.27 6.76
N ILE A 448 -23.21 13.60 7.84
CA ILE A 448 -23.61 13.93 9.23
C ILE A 448 -22.65 14.95 9.81
N TRP A 449 -21.33 14.70 9.65
CA TRP A 449 -20.27 15.58 10.11
C TRP A 449 -19.02 15.45 9.24
N ARG A 450 -18.19 16.49 9.24
CA ARG A 450 -16.84 16.52 8.66
C ARG A 450 -15.91 17.18 9.67
N HIS A 451 -14.76 16.57 9.93
CA HIS A 451 -13.75 17.09 10.84
C HIS A 451 -12.39 17.08 10.15
N THR A 452 -11.74 18.24 10.06
CA THR A 452 -10.40 18.38 9.51
C THR A 452 -9.36 18.25 10.61
N LEU A 453 -8.51 17.23 10.52
CA LEU A 453 -7.53 16.89 11.56
C LEU A 453 -6.17 17.55 11.33
N GLY A 454 -5.76 17.73 10.09
CA GLY A 454 -4.43 18.21 9.75
C GLY A 454 -4.37 18.96 8.42
N ARG A 455 -3.19 18.94 7.79
CA ARG A 455 -2.91 19.69 6.57
C ARG A 455 -3.37 18.98 5.30
N GLY A 456 -3.16 17.66 5.24
CA GLY A 456 -3.36 16.87 4.02
C GLY A 456 -2.17 16.93 3.06
N GLY A 457 -2.36 16.38 1.86
CA GLY A 457 -1.41 16.34 0.75
C GLY A 457 -1.47 15.03 -0.02
N ILE A 458 -0.76 14.93 -1.15
CA ILE A 458 -0.70 13.72 -2.01
C ILE A 458 -0.32 12.48 -1.20
N GLN A 459 0.67 12.58 -0.29
CA GLN A 459 1.09 11.53 0.64
C GLN A 459 0.65 11.84 2.08
N GLY A 460 -0.12 12.89 2.27
CA GLY A 460 -0.60 13.38 3.57
C GLY A 460 -1.94 12.81 4.00
N GLY A 461 -2.46 13.35 5.06
CA GLY A 461 -3.80 13.09 5.56
C GLY A 461 -4.05 11.68 6.05
N ILE A 462 -5.29 11.21 5.89
CA ILE A 462 -5.76 9.90 6.30
C ILE A 462 -5.64 8.96 5.11
N HIS A 463 -4.63 8.05 5.11
CA HIS A 463 -4.17 7.46 3.86
C HIS A 463 -4.64 6.02 3.63
N PHE A 464 -4.34 5.04 4.52
CA PHE A 464 -4.61 3.61 4.24
C PHE A 464 -5.71 2.97 5.07
N GLY A 465 -6.14 3.59 6.14
CA GLY A 465 -7.23 3.06 6.94
C GLY A 465 -7.33 3.64 8.33
N MET A 466 -8.35 3.22 9.03
CA MET A 466 -8.74 3.68 10.36
C MET A 466 -9.18 2.48 11.19
N ALA A 467 -9.39 2.68 12.51
CA ALA A 467 -9.99 1.68 13.38
C ALA A 467 -11.11 2.27 14.22
N ALA A 468 -12.01 1.44 14.74
CA ALA A 468 -13.07 1.90 15.63
C ALA A 468 -13.50 0.82 16.63
N HIS A 469 -13.90 1.25 17.82
CA HIS A 469 -14.56 0.43 18.82
C HIS A 469 -15.35 1.28 19.82
N ASP A 470 -16.47 0.77 20.32
CA ASP A 470 -17.35 1.43 21.32
C ASP A 470 -17.73 2.88 20.97
N GLY A 471 -18.07 3.14 19.70
CA GLY A 471 -18.47 4.46 19.24
C GLY A 471 -17.33 5.49 19.21
N VAL A 472 -16.07 5.04 19.24
CA VAL A 472 -14.87 5.86 19.07
C VAL A 472 -14.13 5.42 17.82
N ALA A 473 -13.79 6.37 16.96
CA ALA A 473 -12.96 6.17 15.76
C ALA A 473 -11.53 6.63 16.04
N TYR A 474 -10.55 5.82 15.67
CA TYR A 474 -9.10 6.09 15.79
C TYR A 474 -8.54 6.37 14.40
N ILE A 475 -8.18 7.62 14.19
CA ILE A 475 -7.82 8.18 12.89
C ILE A 475 -6.33 8.47 12.85
N PRO A 476 -5.54 7.76 12.04
CA PRO A 476 -4.12 8.09 11.83
C PRO A 476 -4.01 9.22 10.80
N VAL A 477 -3.05 10.12 11.00
CA VAL A 477 -2.72 11.21 10.08
C VAL A 477 -1.23 11.17 9.78
N SER A 478 -0.86 11.16 8.50
CA SER A 478 0.54 11.21 8.07
C SER A 478 1.06 12.63 7.98
N ASP A 479 0.36 13.50 7.29
CA ASP A 479 0.68 14.93 7.07
C ASP A 479 2.15 15.21 6.67
N MET A 480 2.79 14.21 6.04
CA MET A 480 4.15 14.37 5.55
C MET A 480 4.24 15.42 4.43
N ILE A 481 5.40 16.04 4.28
CA ILE A 481 5.74 16.87 3.11
C ILE A 481 6.26 15.93 2.03
N TYR A 482 5.71 16.06 0.83
CA TYR A 482 6.17 15.33 -0.34
C TYR A 482 6.64 16.29 -1.41
N ASP A 483 7.89 16.17 -1.85
CA ASP A 483 8.52 17.08 -2.83
C ASP A 483 7.81 17.12 -4.20
N GLY A 484 7.05 16.05 -4.53
CA GLY A 484 6.22 15.99 -5.73
C GLY A 484 4.91 16.77 -5.62
N ASP A 485 4.58 17.27 -4.44
CA ASP A 485 3.37 18.01 -4.19
C ASP A 485 3.55 19.48 -4.61
N ALA A 486 2.76 19.90 -5.60
CA ALA A 486 2.75 21.30 -6.07
C ALA A 486 1.81 22.18 -5.23
N ALA A 487 1.06 21.60 -4.30
CA ALA A 487 0.08 22.31 -3.50
C ALA A 487 0.73 23.28 -2.52
N THR A 488 0.16 24.46 -2.39
CA THR A 488 0.45 25.37 -1.30
C THR A 488 -0.43 25.00 -0.12
N TYR A 489 0.20 24.58 0.97
CA TYR A 489 -0.53 24.22 2.17
C TYR A 489 -0.94 25.45 2.97
N GLU A 490 -2.22 25.55 3.30
CA GLU A 490 -2.76 26.64 4.12
C GLU A 490 -2.72 26.36 5.62
N ARG A 491 -2.41 25.10 6.01
CA ARG A 491 -2.46 24.62 7.40
C ARG A 491 -1.14 24.03 7.83
N GLU A 492 -0.87 24.09 9.13
CA GLU A 492 0.24 23.39 9.74
C GLU A 492 -0.01 21.88 9.78
N PRO A 493 1.05 21.06 9.65
CA PRO A 493 0.92 19.62 9.74
C PRO A 493 0.53 19.20 11.18
N ARG A 494 -0.29 18.16 11.28
CA ARG A 494 -0.63 17.48 12.54
C ARG A 494 -0.50 15.97 12.40
N PRO A 495 0.74 15.44 12.22
CA PRO A 495 0.93 13.99 12.15
C PRO A 495 0.60 13.35 13.49
N GLY A 496 -0.04 12.18 13.50
CA GLY A 496 -0.36 11.52 14.76
C GLY A 496 -1.55 10.56 14.72
N LEU A 497 -2.11 10.30 15.90
CA LEU A 497 -3.30 9.47 16.12
C LEU A 497 -4.37 10.27 16.87
N PHE A 498 -5.57 10.29 16.32
CA PHE A 498 -6.70 11.06 16.84
C PHE A 498 -7.86 10.12 17.20
N ALA A 499 -8.44 10.28 18.38
CA ALA A 499 -9.67 9.60 18.75
C ALA A 499 -10.86 10.55 18.60
N LEU A 500 -11.84 10.16 17.79
CA LEU A 500 -13.04 10.92 17.53
C LEU A 500 -14.27 10.20 18.06
N ASP A 501 -15.22 10.92 18.62
CA ASP A 501 -16.57 10.42 18.87
C ASP A 501 -17.26 10.14 17.53
N ALA A 502 -17.67 8.91 17.30
CA ALA A 502 -18.22 8.47 16.02
C ALA A 502 -19.53 9.19 15.65
N ALA A 503 -20.34 9.59 16.64
CA ALA A 503 -21.63 10.23 16.40
C ALA A 503 -21.49 11.69 15.94
N SER A 504 -20.49 12.41 16.47
CA SER A 504 -20.34 13.86 16.30
C SER A 504 -19.09 14.28 15.53
N GLY A 505 -18.10 13.38 15.36
CA GLY A 505 -16.78 13.70 14.82
C GLY A 505 -15.91 14.56 15.74
N GLN A 506 -16.33 14.81 16.98
CA GLN A 506 -15.54 15.62 17.92
C GLN A 506 -14.31 14.86 18.41
N GLU A 507 -13.18 15.56 18.49
CA GLU A 507 -11.92 15.04 19.02
C GLU A 507 -12.06 14.79 20.52
N ILE A 508 -11.76 13.55 20.96
CA ILE A 508 -11.74 13.13 22.37
C ILE A 508 -10.34 13.33 22.92
N TRP A 509 -9.33 12.86 22.18
CA TRP A 509 -7.92 13.05 22.48
C TRP A 509 -7.10 12.96 21.18
N ALA A 510 -5.91 13.53 21.20
CA ALA A 510 -4.90 13.43 20.14
C ALA A 510 -3.57 13.01 20.76
N TRP A 511 -2.85 12.16 20.03
CA TRP A 511 -1.43 11.91 20.23
C TRP A 511 -0.66 12.43 19.01
N GLU A 512 0.25 13.37 19.25
CA GLU A 512 1.14 13.92 18.24
C GLU A 512 2.60 13.66 18.68
N PRO A 513 3.53 13.28 17.77
CA PRO A 513 4.91 13.04 18.15
C PRO A 513 5.56 14.33 18.66
N THR A 514 6.12 14.29 19.88
CA THR A 514 6.77 15.44 20.53
C THR A 514 8.29 15.37 20.48
N GLU A 515 8.84 14.23 20.11
CA GLU A 515 10.28 13.97 20.01
C GLU A 515 10.65 13.73 18.55
N ASP A 516 11.87 14.08 18.18
CA ASP A 516 12.44 13.72 16.88
C ASP A 516 12.78 12.22 16.84
N THR A 517 11.78 11.40 16.52
CA THR A 517 11.94 9.95 16.37
C THR A 517 12.68 9.59 15.08
N CYS A 518 12.79 10.51 14.13
CA CYS A 518 13.54 10.33 12.89
C CYS A 518 15.05 10.43 13.07
N MET A 519 15.54 11.26 13.99
CA MET A 519 16.98 11.42 14.28
C MET A 519 17.81 11.69 13.02
N GLY A 520 17.27 12.42 12.05
CA GLY A 520 17.91 12.77 10.79
C GLY A 520 18.01 11.63 9.77
N ARG A 521 17.27 10.52 9.94
CA ARG A 521 17.20 9.43 8.95
C ARG A 521 16.50 9.90 7.69
N GLU A 522 17.12 9.67 6.54
CA GLU A 522 16.53 9.96 5.23
C GLU A 522 15.26 9.12 5.00
N GLY A 523 14.23 9.70 4.43
CA GLY A 523 12.95 9.03 4.17
C GLY A 523 12.09 8.77 5.40
N CYS A 524 12.53 9.23 6.57
CA CYS A 524 11.77 9.12 7.80
C CYS A 524 10.78 10.29 7.94
N ASP A 525 9.57 9.99 8.41
CA ASP A 525 8.54 10.97 8.73
C ASP A 525 7.82 10.55 10.02
N PRO A 526 7.51 11.46 10.93
CA PRO A 526 6.88 11.10 12.21
C PRO A 526 5.40 10.74 12.10
N GLY A 527 4.80 10.82 10.90
CA GLY A 527 3.38 10.58 10.68
C GLY A 527 2.96 9.11 10.73
N ILE A 528 1.66 8.89 10.78
CA ILE A 528 1.05 7.57 10.75
C ILE A 528 0.16 7.46 9.52
N ALA A 529 0.57 6.66 8.53
CA ALA A 529 -0.22 6.37 7.34
C ALA A 529 -0.85 4.96 7.39
N ALA A 530 -0.24 4.03 8.11
CA ALA A 530 -0.74 2.68 8.28
C ALA A 530 -2.04 2.65 9.09
N PRO A 531 -2.97 1.73 8.76
CA PRO A 531 -4.19 1.56 9.54
C PRO A 531 -3.86 1.09 10.97
N PRO A 532 -4.38 1.72 12.01
CA PRO A 532 -4.25 1.24 13.37
C PRO A 532 -5.08 -0.03 13.60
N THR A 533 -4.83 -0.73 14.68
CA THR A 533 -5.65 -1.86 15.13
C THR A 533 -6.00 -1.71 16.61
N VAL A 534 -7.27 -1.82 16.92
CA VAL A 534 -7.74 -1.85 18.32
C VAL A 534 -7.66 -3.29 18.84
N ILE A 535 -6.94 -3.51 19.93
CA ILE A 535 -6.82 -4.80 20.61
C ILE A 535 -7.22 -4.60 22.07
N GLY A 536 -8.43 -5.00 22.44
CA GLY A 536 -8.97 -4.76 23.77
C GLY A 536 -8.98 -3.27 24.14
N ASP A 537 -8.25 -2.90 25.20
CA ASP A 537 -8.16 -1.52 25.72
C ASP A 537 -7.03 -0.68 25.09
N TYR A 538 -6.43 -1.16 24.00
CA TYR A 538 -5.30 -0.52 23.36
C TYR A 538 -5.54 -0.26 21.88
N VAL A 539 -4.82 0.74 21.37
CA VAL A 539 -4.70 1.02 19.93
C VAL A 539 -3.24 0.87 19.54
N MET A 540 -2.97 -0.04 18.63
CA MET A 540 -1.62 -0.27 18.11
C MET A 540 -1.44 0.43 16.77
N THR A 541 -0.32 1.15 16.60
CA THR A 541 0.02 1.93 15.40
C THR A 541 1.39 1.56 14.87
N ASN A 542 1.54 1.70 13.55
CA ASN A 542 2.78 1.56 12.81
C ASN A 542 3.11 2.90 12.15
N GLY A 543 4.25 3.52 12.48
CA GLY A 543 4.63 4.85 12.02
C GLY A 543 5.49 4.85 10.76
N LEU A 544 5.46 5.96 10.02
CA LEU A 544 6.40 6.20 8.90
C LEU A 544 7.84 6.41 9.40
N ASP A 545 8.02 6.69 10.69
CA ASP A 545 9.30 6.75 11.39
C ASP A 545 9.90 5.37 11.75
N GLY A 546 9.20 4.30 11.41
CA GLY A 546 9.62 2.92 11.69
C GLY A 546 9.33 2.45 13.12
N TRP A 547 8.62 3.25 13.90
CA TRP A 547 8.22 2.87 15.26
C TRP A 547 6.83 2.21 15.29
N VAL A 548 6.74 1.12 16.02
CA VAL A 548 5.48 0.52 16.47
C VAL A 548 5.15 1.08 17.85
N ARG A 549 3.90 1.50 18.06
CA ARG A 549 3.45 2.05 19.35
C ARG A 549 2.15 1.43 19.78
N ILE A 550 2.01 1.24 21.09
CA ILE A 550 0.75 0.83 21.72
C ILE A 550 0.27 1.99 22.58
N HIS A 551 -0.90 2.49 22.22
CA HIS A 551 -1.56 3.59 22.91
C HIS A 551 -2.70 3.04 23.78
N ARG A 552 -2.85 3.54 24.99
CA ARG A 552 -4.02 3.27 25.79
C ARG A 552 -5.24 3.95 25.16
N ARG A 553 -6.31 3.21 24.95
CA ARG A 553 -7.50 3.66 24.22
C ARG A 553 -8.21 4.84 24.88
N GLN A 554 -8.12 4.93 26.20
CA GLN A 554 -8.82 5.95 27.00
C GLN A 554 -8.27 7.37 26.80
N ASP A 555 -6.96 7.53 26.67
CA ASP A 555 -6.27 8.82 26.72
C ASP A 555 -5.12 9.01 25.73
N GLY A 556 -4.86 8.01 24.89
CA GLY A 556 -3.81 8.05 23.86
C GLY A 556 -2.38 7.92 24.38
N VAL A 557 -2.18 7.70 25.70
CA VAL A 557 -0.84 7.54 26.27
C VAL A 557 -0.14 6.32 25.71
N VAL A 558 1.09 6.51 25.20
CA VAL A 558 1.94 5.41 24.71
C VAL A 558 2.47 4.63 25.91
N VAL A 559 2.16 3.33 25.95
CA VAL A 559 2.55 2.43 27.05
C VAL A 559 3.65 1.44 26.64
N TRP A 560 3.86 1.24 25.35
CA TRP A 560 4.90 0.39 24.82
C TRP A 560 5.31 0.88 23.42
N SER A 561 6.59 0.67 23.04
CA SER A 561 7.07 0.99 21.70
C SER A 561 8.26 0.13 21.29
N LEU A 562 8.45 -0.03 19.97
CA LEU A 562 9.56 -0.75 19.35
C LEU A 562 10.06 0.02 18.11
N ASP A 563 11.36 0.32 18.06
CA ASP A 563 12.04 0.82 16.85
C ASP A 563 12.42 -0.37 15.96
N THR A 564 11.75 -0.51 14.82
CA THR A 564 12.01 -1.59 13.86
C THR A 564 13.14 -1.27 12.89
N THR A 565 13.67 -0.06 12.88
CA THR A 565 14.73 0.38 11.96
C THR A 565 16.11 -0.15 12.34
N GLN A 566 16.23 -0.77 13.51
CA GLN A 566 17.46 -1.43 13.92
C GLN A 566 17.64 -2.75 13.17
N PRO A 567 18.89 -3.11 12.81
CA PRO A 567 19.17 -4.42 12.19
C PRO A 567 18.70 -5.57 13.10
N MET A 568 18.00 -6.55 12.51
CA MET A 568 17.51 -7.74 13.20
C MET A 568 17.90 -8.99 12.44
N GLU A 569 18.40 -10.00 13.17
CA GLU A 569 18.71 -11.30 12.60
C GLU A 569 17.42 -12.13 12.49
N GLY A 570 17.08 -12.55 11.28
CA GLY A 570 15.92 -13.41 11.01
C GLY A 570 16.21 -14.89 11.28
N ILE A 571 15.14 -15.68 11.52
CA ILE A 571 15.23 -17.15 11.62
C ILE A 571 15.75 -17.82 10.35
N ASN A 572 15.74 -17.10 9.24
CA ASN A 572 16.35 -17.48 7.95
C ASN A 572 17.83 -17.15 7.85
N GLY A 573 18.49 -16.72 8.94
CA GLY A 573 19.91 -16.39 8.99
C GLY A 573 20.30 -15.12 8.25
N VAL A 574 19.32 -14.30 7.87
CA VAL A 574 19.52 -13.01 7.19
C VAL A 574 19.36 -11.89 8.20
N VAL A 575 20.31 -10.95 8.20
CA VAL A 575 20.16 -9.70 8.94
C VAL A 575 19.38 -8.75 8.05
N GLY A 576 18.13 -8.45 8.43
CA GLY A 576 17.27 -7.48 7.76
C GLY A 576 17.15 -6.19 8.55
N GLN A 577 16.46 -5.24 7.98
CA GLN A 577 16.16 -3.94 8.58
C GLN A 577 14.73 -3.57 8.30
N GLY A 578 14.01 -3.08 9.29
CA GLY A 578 12.73 -2.43 9.09
C GLY A 578 12.89 -1.00 8.60
N GLY A 579 11.78 -0.40 8.23
CA GLY A 579 11.71 0.96 7.72
C GLY A 579 10.35 1.58 8.00
N SER A 580 9.94 2.51 7.16
CA SER A 580 8.60 3.10 7.24
C SER A 580 7.51 2.02 7.13
N MET A 581 6.37 2.24 7.80
CA MET A 581 5.25 1.30 7.76
C MET A 581 4.00 2.02 7.25
N ASN A 582 3.35 1.42 6.25
CA ASN A 582 2.25 2.10 5.56
C ASN A 582 1.02 1.19 5.35
N GLY A 583 0.97 0.36 4.30
CA GLY A 583 -0.26 -0.34 3.88
C GLY A 583 -0.77 -1.43 4.82
N ALA A 584 0.12 -2.08 5.58
CA ALA A 584 -0.22 -3.15 6.51
C ALA A 584 -0.31 -2.62 7.96
N GLY A 585 -1.46 -2.82 8.58
CA GLY A 585 -1.62 -2.56 10.02
C GLY A 585 -1.16 -3.75 10.86
N PRO A 586 -0.91 -3.54 12.17
CA PRO A 586 -0.62 -4.63 13.10
C PRO A 586 -1.81 -5.59 13.19
N ILE A 587 -1.54 -6.86 13.43
CA ILE A 587 -2.58 -7.88 13.54
C ILE A 587 -2.27 -8.86 14.68
N ALA A 588 -3.24 -9.11 15.56
CA ALA A 588 -3.09 -10.03 16.67
C ALA A 588 -3.66 -11.42 16.36
N THR A 589 -3.04 -12.43 16.93
CA THR A 589 -3.57 -13.78 17.07
C THR A 589 -3.39 -14.22 18.53
N VAL A 590 -3.61 -15.48 18.83
CA VAL A 590 -3.46 -15.97 20.21
C VAL A 590 -2.04 -15.72 20.72
N ASN A 591 -1.90 -14.82 21.68
CA ASN A 591 -0.65 -14.42 22.37
C ASN A 591 0.42 -13.74 21.49
N ARG A 592 0.15 -13.44 20.20
CA ARG A 592 1.13 -12.85 19.28
C ARG A 592 0.56 -11.66 18.52
N VAL A 593 1.46 -10.76 18.14
CA VAL A 593 1.15 -9.65 17.22
C VAL A 593 2.19 -9.67 16.09
N TYR A 594 1.76 -9.42 14.87
CA TYR A 594 2.62 -9.42 13.68
C TYR A 594 2.71 -8.03 13.08
N ILE A 595 3.92 -7.66 12.72
CA ILE A 595 4.29 -6.36 12.17
C ILE A 595 5.00 -6.58 10.83
N MET A 596 4.61 -5.79 9.84
CA MET A 596 5.26 -5.69 8.55
C MET A 596 6.00 -4.36 8.49
N SER A 597 7.34 -4.37 8.42
CA SER A 597 8.14 -3.15 8.45
C SER A 597 9.01 -3.00 7.21
N GLY A 598 8.80 -1.91 6.48
CA GLY A 598 9.46 -1.51 5.25
C GLY A 598 8.51 -0.90 4.22
N TYR A 599 8.85 0.29 3.69
CA TYR A 599 8.04 0.95 2.67
C TYR A 599 8.84 2.00 1.89
N ALA A 600 9.53 1.58 0.84
CA ALA A 600 10.40 2.46 0.04
C ALA A 600 9.66 3.39 -0.94
N PHE A 601 8.34 3.29 -1.08
CA PHE A 601 7.55 4.12 -1.99
C PHE A 601 7.57 5.59 -1.57
N ALA A 602 7.58 6.52 -2.53
CA ALA A 602 7.55 7.97 -2.31
C ALA A 602 8.71 8.50 -1.44
N GLY A 603 9.87 7.85 -1.50
CA GLY A 603 11.06 8.27 -0.77
C GLY A 603 11.09 7.88 0.71
N HIS A 604 10.17 7.05 1.17
CA HIS A 604 10.19 6.53 2.54
C HIS A 604 11.29 5.49 2.78
N MET A 605 11.53 5.17 4.05
CA MET A 605 12.56 4.21 4.46
C MET A 605 12.22 2.79 3.98
N PRO A 606 13.12 2.14 3.19
CA PRO A 606 12.97 0.74 2.80
C PRO A 606 13.07 -0.18 4.01
N GLY A 607 12.56 -1.41 3.85
CA GLY A 607 12.70 -2.46 4.84
C GLY A 607 12.07 -3.76 4.38
N ASN A 608 12.43 -4.86 5.05
CA ASN A 608 12.06 -6.21 4.65
C ASN A 608 11.68 -7.14 5.81
N LEU A 609 11.26 -6.56 6.95
CA LEU A 609 11.01 -7.36 8.15
C LEU A 609 9.54 -7.76 8.30
N LEU A 610 9.32 -9.04 8.52
CA LEU A 610 8.16 -9.59 9.21
C LEU A 610 8.58 -9.91 10.64
N ILE A 611 7.93 -9.29 11.62
CA ILE A 611 8.24 -9.41 13.04
C ILE A 611 7.06 -10.05 13.75
N SER A 612 7.29 -11.14 14.47
CA SER A 612 6.37 -11.70 15.45
C SER A 612 6.74 -11.20 16.84
N LEU A 613 5.76 -10.60 17.50
CA LEU A 613 5.84 -10.21 18.91
C LEU A 613 5.01 -11.18 19.73
N ILE A 614 5.51 -11.59 20.89
CA ILE A 614 4.83 -12.48 21.82
C ILE A 614 4.74 -11.86 23.21
N ARG A 615 3.73 -12.23 23.96
CA ARG A 615 3.68 -11.89 25.40
C ARG A 615 4.87 -12.50 26.14
N SER A 616 5.55 -11.72 26.97
CA SER A 616 6.74 -12.20 27.72
C SER A 616 6.49 -13.43 28.59
N ASP A 617 5.26 -13.59 29.11
CA ASP A 617 4.86 -14.74 29.93
C ASP A 617 4.50 -16.00 29.12
N HIS A 618 4.63 -15.97 27.78
CA HIS A 618 4.39 -17.07 26.85
C HIS A 618 5.58 -17.36 25.92
N LYS A 619 6.76 -16.82 26.20
CA LYS A 619 7.94 -16.95 25.35
C LYS A 619 8.48 -18.38 25.22
N ASP A 620 8.15 -19.22 26.19
CA ASP A 620 8.58 -20.62 26.24
C ASP A 620 7.49 -21.61 25.72
N ASP A 621 6.32 -21.09 25.26
CA ASP A 621 5.22 -21.86 24.67
C ASP A 621 5.36 -21.97 23.13
#